data_ee271992f21d8e55d6de1daa8b49470d
#
_entry.id   ee271992f21d8e55d6de1daa8b49470d
#
_cell.length_a   1.000
_cell.length_b   1.000
_cell.length_c   1.000
_cell.angle_alpha   90.00
_cell.angle_beta   90.00
_cell.angle_gamma   90.00
#
_symmetry.space_group_name_H-M   'P 1'
#
loop_
_entity.id
_entity.type
_entity.pdbx_description
1 polymer ?
#
loop_
_entity_poly.entity_id
_entity_poly.type
_entity_poly.pdbx_seq_one_letter_code
_entity_poly.pdbx_strand_id
1 'polypeptide(L)'
;MRILVTGGAGYIGSHTCVELLNAGYDVVVVDNLYNASEKALERVEEITGKKVVFYNADIRDKEAMNDIFDKEKVDAVIHFAGLKAVGESVVKPIEYYENNIAGTLNLCDVMRNHGVKNIIFSSSATVYGDPAFIPITEECPKGTCTNPYGWTKWMLEQILTDLHTSDPEWNVILLRYFNPIGA
;
A
#
# COMPACT_ATOMS: atom_id res chain seq x y z
N MET A 1 -3.29 14.28 -12.84
CA MET A 1 -2.85 13.81 -11.51
C MET A 1 -2.17 12.48 -11.71
N ARG A 2 -0.94 12.36 -11.20
CA ARG A 2 -0.13 11.15 -11.32
C ARG A 2 -0.10 10.40 -10.00
N ILE A 3 -0.53 9.15 -10.01
CA ILE A 3 -0.67 8.32 -8.83
C ILE A 3 0.37 7.20 -8.87
N LEU A 4 1.18 7.11 -7.82
CA LEU A 4 2.08 5.98 -7.61
C LEU A 4 1.32 4.87 -6.87
N VAL A 5 1.32 3.67 -7.44
CA VAL A 5 0.72 2.47 -6.85
C VAL A 5 1.84 1.51 -6.48
N THR A 6 2.14 1.38 -5.20
CA THR A 6 3.08 0.36 -4.74
C THR A 6 2.37 -0.97 -4.59
N GLY A 7 3.02 -2.07 -4.98
CA GLY A 7 2.35 -3.37 -5.04
C GLY A 7 1.32 -3.46 -6.18
N GLY A 8 1.50 -2.63 -7.22
CA GLY A 8 0.54 -2.50 -8.31
C GLY A 8 0.48 -3.69 -9.27
N ALA A 9 1.46 -4.58 -9.26
CA ALA A 9 1.43 -5.84 -10.02
C ALA A 9 0.71 -6.98 -9.26
N GLY A 10 0.34 -6.75 -7.99
CA GLY A 10 -0.46 -7.68 -7.19
C GLY A 10 -1.94 -7.68 -7.57
N TYR A 11 -2.73 -8.57 -6.95
CA TYR A 11 -4.15 -8.74 -7.25
C TYR A 11 -4.96 -7.44 -7.09
N ILE A 12 -5.02 -6.85 -5.89
CA ILE A 12 -5.78 -5.62 -5.66
C ILE A 12 -5.17 -4.45 -6.43
N GLY A 13 -3.84 -4.36 -6.45
CA GLY A 13 -3.12 -3.27 -7.12
C GLY A 13 -3.40 -3.20 -8.62
N SER A 14 -3.37 -4.32 -9.34
CA SER A 14 -3.63 -4.35 -10.78
C SER A 14 -5.06 -3.97 -11.13
N HIS A 15 -6.06 -4.43 -10.37
CA HIS A 15 -7.44 -4.00 -10.54
C HIS A 15 -7.61 -2.50 -10.27
N THR A 16 -6.96 -1.98 -9.23
CA THR A 16 -6.96 -0.53 -8.94
C THR A 16 -6.33 0.26 -10.08
N CYS A 17 -5.23 -0.23 -10.68
CA CYS A 17 -4.63 0.42 -11.85
C CYS A 17 -5.59 0.51 -13.04
N VAL A 18 -6.41 -0.52 -13.30
CA VAL A 18 -7.46 -0.47 -14.34
C VAL A 18 -8.44 0.67 -14.07
N GLU A 19 -8.96 0.77 -12.85
CA GLU A 19 -9.94 1.80 -12.49
C GLU A 19 -9.34 3.21 -12.55
N LEU A 20 -8.10 3.39 -12.06
CA LEU A 20 -7.42 4.68 -12.12
C LEU A 20 -7.19 5.13 -13.57
N LEU A 21 -6.72 4.24 -14.43
CA LEU A 21 -6.50 4.55 -15.84
C LEU A 21 -7.82 4.89 -16.54
N ASN A 22 -8.90 4.14 -16.28
CA ASN A 22 -10.23 4.42 -16.84
C ASN A 22 -10.77 5.78 -16.35
N ALA A 23 -10.50 6.14 -15.10
CA ALA A 23 -10.85 7.45 -14.54
C ALA A 23 -9.97 8.61 -15.06
N GLY A 24 -8.96 8.32 -15.88
CA GLY A 24 -8.12 9.34 -16.52
C GLY A 24 -6.91 9.80 -15.70
N TYR A 25 -6.51 9.05 -14.70
CA TYR A 25 -5.26 9.30 -13.97
C TYR A 25 -4.06 8.72 -14.71
N ASP A 26 -2.89 9.33 -14.53
CA ASP A 26 -1.60 8.73 -14.90
C ASP A 26 -1.16 7.79 -13.79
N VAL A 27 -0.77 6.56 -14.13
CA VAL A 27 -0.41 5.54 -13.15
C VAL A 27 1.07 5.17 -13.27
N VAL A 28 1.77 5.23 -12.16
CA VAL A 28 3.12 4.71 -11.97
C VAL A 28 3.04 3.54 -11.00
N VAL A 29 3.61 2.41 -11.34
CA VAL A 29 3.65 1.20 -10.50
C VAL A 29 5.05 0.94 -10.01
N VAL A 30 5.18 0.67 -8.72
CA VAL A 30 6.38 0.11 -8.08
C VAL A 30 6.03 -1.23 -7.46
N ASP A 31 6.74 -2.28 -7.87
CA ASP A 31 6.58 -3.63 -7.35
C ASP A 31 7.91 -4.39 -7.47
N ASN A 32 8.32 -5.14 -6.44
CA ASN A 32 9.53 -5.96 -6.49
C ASN A 32 9.30 -7.36 -7.06
N LEU A 33 8.07 -7.65 -7.48
CA LEU A 33 7.62 -8.93 -8.05
C LEU A 33 7.86 -10.15 -7.14
N TYR A 34 8.02 -9.95 -5.83
CA TYR A 34 8.24 -11.04 -4.89
C TYR A 34 7.13 -12.10 -4.93
N ASN A 35 5.87 -11.67 -5.04
CA ASN A 35 4.70 -12.53 -5.12
C ASN A 35 3.71 -12.08 -6.20
N ALA A 36 4.16 -11.32 -7.16
CA ALA A 36 3.40 -10.78 -8.28
C ALA A 36 4.08 -11.07 -9.62
N SER A 37 3.45 -10.71 -10.72
CA SER A 37 4.01 -10.90 -12.05
C SER A 37 3.73 -9.67 -12.92
N GLU A 38 4.72 -9.25 -13.70
CA GLU A 38 4.59 -8.18 -14.68
C GLU A 38 3.47 -8.42 -15.70
N LYS A 39 3.10 -9.69 -15.93
CA LYS A 39 1.94 -10.05 -16.76
C LYS A 39 0.63 -9.41 -16.28
N ALA A 40 0.48 -9.12 -14.99
CA ALA A 40 -0.69 -8.42 -14.49
C ALA A 40 -0.78 -7.01 -15.07
N LEU A 41 0.35 -6.33 -15.22
CA LEU A 41 0.41 -4.98 -15.82
C LEU A 41 0.19 -5.01 -17.34
N GLU A 42 0.70 -6.03 -18.04
CA GLU A 42 0.37 -6.26 -19.45
C GLU A 42 -1.15 -6.39 -19.64
N ARG A 43 -1.85 -7.11 -18.75
CA ARG A 43 -3.30 -7.24 -18.78
C ARG A 43 -4.02 -5.92 -18.47
N VAL A 44 -3.50 -5.13 -17.55
CA VAL A 44 -4.01 -3.77 -17.28
C VAL A 44 -3.96 -2.93 -18.56
N GLU A 45 -2.83 -2.96 -19.29
CA GLU A 45 -2.67 -2.24 -20.55
C GLU A 45 -3.61 -2.77 -21.65
N GLU A 46 -3.78 -4.09 -21.77
CA GLU A 46 -4.71 -4.71 -22.72
C GLU A 46 -6.18 -4.28 -22.44
N ILE A 47 -6.59 -4.26 -21.18
CA ILE A 47 -7.95 -3.92 -20.78
C ILE A 47 -8.25 -2.44 -21.00
N THR A 48 -7.31 -1.57 -20.65
CA THR A 48 -7.51 -0.12 -20.64
C THR A 48 -7.13 0.57 -21.95
N GLY A 49 -6.30 -0.08 -22.76
CA GLY A 49 -5.65 0.52 -23.92
C GLY A 49 -4.62 1.60 -23.56
N LYS A 50 -4.23 1.72 -22.29
CA LYS A 50 -3.31 2.74 -21.79
C LYS A 50 -2.06 2.12 -21.22
N LYS A 51 -0.94 2.87 -21.30
CA LYS A 51 0.34 2.43 -20.78
C LYS A 51 0.47 2.66 -19.28
N VAL A 52 1.12 1.72 -18.59
CA VAL A 52 1.54 1.83 -17.19
C VAL A 52 3.04 2.09 -17.14
N VAL A 53 3.46 3.09 -16.40
CA VAL A 53 4.89 3.27 -16.09
C VAL A 53 5.24 2.32 -14.96
N PHE A 54 6.15 1.37 -15.21
CA PHE A 54 6.50 0.34 -14.24
C PHE A 54 7.97 0.43 -13.82
N TYR A 55 8.21 0.32 -12.53
CA TYR A 55 9.52 0.20 -11.91
C TYR A 55 9.58 -1.09 -11.09
N ASN A 56 10.46 -2.01 -11.47
CA ASN A 56 10.80 -3.16 -10.65
C ASN A 56 11.77 -2.70 -9.54
N ALA A 57 11.20 -2.31 -8.40
CA ALA A 57 11.96 -1.78 -7.27
C ALA A 57 11.31 -2.17 -5.94
N ASP A 58 12.13 -2.21 -4.90
CA ASP A 58 11.67 -2.48 -3.53
C ASP A 58 11.44 -1.16 -2.79
N ILE A 59 10.31 -1.03 -2.10
CA ILE A 59 10.01 0.17 -1.30
C ILE A 59 11.01 0.41 -0.16
N ARG A 60 11.81 -0.60 0.21
CA ARG A 60 12.89 -0.48 1.20
C ARG A 60 14.16 0.15 0.60
N ASP A 61 14.29 0.16 -0.71
CA ASP A 61 15.39 0.83 -1.41
C ASP A 61 15.10 2.33 -1.51
N LYS A 62 15.69 3.08 -0.58
CA LYS A 62 15.45 4.52 -0.47
C LYS A 62 15.99 5.31 -1.66
N GLU A 63 17.10 4.89 -2.23
CA GLU A 63 17.73 5.56 -3.38
C GLU A 63 16.84 5.39 -4.62
N ALA A 64 16.45 4.14 -4.93
CA ALA A 64 15.55 3.85 -6.03
C ALA A 64 14.21 4.59 -5.90
N MET A 65 13.64 4.65 -4.69
CA MET A 65 12.39 5.37 -4.45
C MET A 65 12.54 6.88 -4.65
N ASN A 66 13.63 7.51 -4.19
CA ASN A 66 13.87 8.93 -4.46
C ASN A 66 14.00 9.21 -5.97
N ASP A 67 14.76 8.40 -6.70
CA ASP A 67 14.92 8.53 -8.15
C ASP A 67 13.58 8.45 -8.90
N ILE A 68 12.68 7.57 -8.46
CA ILE A 68 11.33 7.43 -9.03
C ILE A 68 10.51 8.70 -8.77
N PHE A 69 10.51 9.22 -7.54
CA PHE A 69 9.76 10.44 -7.21
C PHE A 69 10.31 11.68 -7.93
N ASP A 70 11.63 11.79 -8.09
CA ASP A 70 12.25 12.86 -8.86
C ASP A 70 11.82 12.85 -10.32
N LYS A 71 11.78 11.66 -10.92
CA LYS A 71 11.47 11.47 -12.32
C LYS A 71 9.99 11.63 -12.64
N GLU A 72 9.12 11.03 -11.83
CA GLU A 72 7.71 10.86 -12.18
C GLU A 72 6.80 11.98 -11.67
N LYS A 73 7.26 12.86 -10.79
CA LYS A 73 6.45 13.97 -10.24
C LYS A 73 5.11 13.47 -9.69
N VAL A 74 5.17 12.58 -8.72
CA VAL A 74 4.03 11.94 -8.09
C VAL A 74 3.18 12.94 -7.31
N ASP A 75 1.85 12.88 -7.42
CA ASP A 75 0.90 13.72 -6.68
C ASP A 75 0.30 13.00 -5.46
N ALA A 76 0.15 11.68 -5.55
CA ALA A 76 -0.43 10.85 -4.49
C ALA A 76 0.07 9.41 -4.57
N VAL A 77 -0.02 8.70 -3.46
CA VAL A 77 0.38 7.29 -3.35
C VAL A 77 -0.81 6.43 -2.92
N ILE A 78 -0.99 5.29 -3.59
CA ILE A 78 -1.82 4.18 -3.10
C ILE A 78 -0.87 3.04 -2.75
N HIS A 79 -0.86 2.68 -1.47
CA HIS A 79 0.14 1.77 -0.92
C HIS A 79 -0.45 0.39 -0.64
N PHE A 80 -0.24 -0.54 -1.59
CA PHE A 80 -0.60 -1.95 -1.45
C PHE A 80 0.60 -2.85 -1.13
N ALA A 81 1.82 -2.41 -1.43
CA ALA A 81 3.01 -3.23 -1.21
C ALA A 81 3.09 -3.69 0.26
N GLY A 82 3.27 -4.99 0.43
CA GLY A 82 3.38 -5.61 1.75
C GLY A 82 3.19 -7.12 1.70
N LEU A 83 3.87 -7.82 2.58
CA LEU A 83 3.65 -9.24 2.84
C LEU A 83 2.34 -9.41 3.59
N LYS A 84 1.47 -10.34 3.17
CA LYS A 84 0.08 -10.44 3.65
C LYS A 84 -0.37 -11.85 4.10
N ALA A 85 0.49 -12.85 3.97
CA ALA A 85 0.13 -14.22 4.34
C ALA A 85 0.21 -14.42 5.86
N VAL A 86 -0.95 -14.49 6.52
CA VAL A 86 -1.08 -14.60 7.99
C VAL A 86 -0.24 -15.75 8.54
N GLY A 87 -0.38 -16.97 7.99
CA GLY A 87 0.37 -18.14 8.45
C GLY A 87 1.88 -17.99 8.27
N GLU A 88 2.34 -17.43 7.15
CA GLU A 88 3.76 -17.17 6.92
C GLU A 88 4.32 -16.14 7.91
N SER A 89 3.54 -15.14 8.28
CA SER A 89 3.98 -14.09 9.22
C SER A 89 4.38 -14.67 10.59
N VAL A 90 3.71 -15.74 11.01
CA VAL A 90 4.04 -16.42 12.28
C VAL A 90 5.40 -17.13 12.22
N VAL A 91 5.77 -17.61 11.06
CA VAL A 91 7.05 -18.35 10.86
C VAL A 91 8.20 -17.41 10.52
N LYS A 92 7.89 -16.27 9.86
CA LYS A 92 8.88 -15.27 9.39
C LYS A 92 8.55 -13.86 9.90
N PRO A 93 8.43 -13.63 11.21
CA PRO A 93 7.96 -12.35 11.73
C PRO A 93 8.90 -11.18 11.39
N ILE A 94 10.22 -11.40 11.40
CA ILE A 94 11.20 -10.34 11.13
C ILE A 94 11.04 -9.82 9.71
N GLU A 95 10.92 -10.70 8.73
CA GLU A 95 10.72 -10.34 7.32
C GLU A 95 9.44 -9.52 7.13
N TYR A 96 8.38 -9.85 7.89
CA TYR A 96 7.12 -9.10 7.86
C TYR A 96 7.26 -7.70 8.45
N TYR A 97 7.93 -7.56 9.60
CA TYR A 97 8.18 -6.24 10.19
C TYR A 97 9.12 -5.40 9.32
N GLU A 98 10.19 -6.00 8.81
CA GLU A 98 11.15 -5.31 7.96
C GLU A 98 10.50 -4.87 6.64
N ASN A 99 9.79 -5.75 5.95
CA ASN A 99 9.15 -5.40 4.69
C ASN A 99 8.02 -4.40 4.88
N ASN A 100 7.10 -4.67 5.80
CA ASN A 100 5.88 -3.87 5.90
C ASN A 100 6.12 -2.56 6.65
N ILE A 101 6.79 -2.58 7.79
CA ILE A 101 7.00 -1.37 8.60
C ILE A 101 8.17 -0.54 8.06
N ALA A 102 9.36 -1.13 7.93
CA ALA A 102 10.50 -0.35 7.46
C ALA A 102 10.30 0.14 6.02
N GLY A 103 9.70 -0.68 5.14
CA GLY A 103 9.36 -0.27 3.79
C GLY A 103 8.36 0.90 3.75
N THR A 104 7.31 0.87 4.56
CA THR A 104 6.34 1.99 4.63
C THR A 104 6.96 3.24 5.23
N LEU A 105 7.80 3.11 6.27
CA LEU A 105 8.52 4.26 6.85
C LEU A 105 9.44 4.91 5.81
N ASN A 106 10.15 4.10 5.04
CA ASN A 106 10.99 4.59 3.95
C ASN A 106 10.17 5.34 2.89
N LEU A 107 9.04 4.76 2.46
CA LEU A 107 8.12 5.40 1.53
C LEU A 107 7.62 6.74 2.06
N CYS A 108 7.17 6.81 3.31
CA CYS A 108 6.70 8.06 3.92
C CYS A 108 7.80 9.13 4.01
N ASP A 109 9.06 8.71 4.30
CA ASP A 109 10.18 9.64 4.34
C ASP A 109 10.51 10.20 2.94
N VAL A 110 10.48 9.36 1.91
CA VAL A 110 10.64 9.79 0.52
C VAL A 110 9.51 10.73 0.12
N MET A 111 8.24 10.37 0.38
CA MET A 111 7.09 11.24 0.12
C MET A 111 7.24 12.60 0.76
N ARG A 112 7.63 12.64 2.04
CA ARG A 112 7.87 13.90 2.79
C ARG A 112 8.93 14.76 2.11
N ASN A 113 10.05 14.17 1.71
CA ASN A 113 11.17 14.88 1.10
C ASN A 113 10.81 15.46 -0.28
N HIS A 114 9.83 14.86 -0.98
CA HIS A 114 9.32 15.34 -2.27
C HIS A 114 8.02 16.16 -2.16
N GLY A 115 7.56 16.48 -0.94
CA GLY A 115 6.35 17.27 -0.72
C GLY A 115 5.05 16.54 -1.09
N VAL A 116 5.07 15.22 -1.26
CA VAL A 116 3.90 14.40 -1.55
C VAL A 116 3.26 13.95 -0.23
N LYS A 117 2.08 14.46 0.08
CA LYS A 117 1.42 14.26 1.38
C LYS A 117 0.06 13.56 1.29
N ASN A 118 -0.27 12.99 0.13
CA ASN A 118 -1.53 12.27 -0.08
C ASN A 118 -1.25 10.77 -0.14
N ILE A 119 -1.74 10.01 0.83
CA ILE A 119 -1.56 8.54 0.90
C ILE A 119 -2.85 7.81 1.20
N ILE A 120 -3.14 6.79 0.41
CA ILE A 120 -4.17 5.79 0.69
C ILE A 120 -3.44 4.51 1.07
N PHE A 121 -3.65 4.05 2.28
CA PHE A 121 -3.01 2.85 2.82
C PHE A 121 -3.95 1.65 2.85
N SER A 122 -3.52 0.56 2.26
CA SER A 122 -4.18 -0.75 2.35
C SER A 122 -3.94 -1.35 3.74
N SER A 123 -4.86 -1.05 4.66
CA SER A 123 -4.93 -1.72 5.96
C SER A 123 -5.72 -3.03 5.83
N SER A 124 -6.12 -3.61 6.96
CA SER A 124 -6.80 -4.90 7.00
C SER A 124 -7.77 -4.97 8.16
N ALA A 125 -8.85 -5.72 8.00
CA ALA A 125 -9.77 -6.05 9.08
C ALA A 125 -9.09 -6.78 10.25
N THR A 126 -7.90 -7.36 10.05
CA THR A 126 -7.11 -7.97 11.12
C THR A 126 -6.76 -7.01 12.27
N VAL A 127 -6.82 -5.68 12.04
CA VAL A 127 -6.58 -4.66 13.07
C VAL A 127 -7.67 -4.65 14.16
N TYR A 128 -8.86 -5.19 13.86
CA TYR A 128 -9.92 -5.33 14.85
C TYR A 128 -9.67 -6.47 15.84
N GLY A 129 -8.79 -7.44 15.49
CA GLY A 129 -8.55 -8.62 16.32
C GLY A 129 -9.82 -9.42 16.54
N ASP A 130 -10.15 -9.68 17.79
CA ASP A 130 -11.47 -10.18 18.19
C ASP A 130 -12.40 -8.98 18.34
N PRO A 131 -13.37 -8.78 17.41
CA PRO A 131 -14.12 -7.53 17.33
C PRO A 131 -15.06 -7.34 18.53
N ALA A 132 -15.12 -6.12 19.04
CA ALA A 132 -15.96 -5.79 20.19
C ALA A 132 -17.47 -5.93 19.92
N PHE A 133 -17.88 -5.85 18.65
CA PHE A 133 -19.27 -6.04 18.20
C PHE A 133 -19.36 -6.48 16.75
N ILE A 134 -20.51 -7.04 16.37
CA ILE A 134 -20.85 -7.51 15.01
C ILE A 134 -22.24 -6.95 14.65
N PRO A 135 -22.43 -6.39 13.42
CA PRO A 135 -21.44 -6.25 12.34
C PRO A 135 -20.33 -5.27 12.68
N ILE A 136 -19.13 -5.52 12.16
CA ILE A 136 -17.97 -4.64 12.33
C ILE A 136 -18.18 -3.37 11.50
N THR A 137 -18.02 -2.21 12.14
CA THR A 137 -17.96 -0.89 11.48
C THR A 137 -16.64 -0.21 11.81
N GLU A 138 -16.38 0.94 11.21
CA GLU A 138 -15.17 1.73 11.46
C GLU A 138 -15.10 2.25 12.91
N GLU A 139 -16.24 2.31 13.62
CA GLU A 139 -16.33 2.67 15.04
C GLU A 139 -15.85 1.56 15.96
N CYS A 140 -15.75 0.32 15.45
CA CYS A 140 -15.23 -0.80 16.23
C CYS A 140 -13.76 -0.49 16.61
N PRO A 141 -13.43 -0.52 17.91
CA PRO A 141 -12.07 -0.23 18.35
C PRO A 141 -11.08 -1.23 17.78
N LYS A 142 -9.86 -0.77 17.55
CA LYS A 142 -8.76 -1.69 17.19
C LYS A 142 -8.50 -2.63 18.38
N GLY A 143 -8.44 -3.92 18.08
CA GLY A 143 -8.23 -4.97 19.08
C GLY A 143 -6.78 -5.44 19.17
N THR A 144 -6.57 -6.54 19.87
CA THR A 144 -5.28 -7.22 19.92
C THR A 144 -5.12 -8.14 18.73
N CYS A 145 -4.11 -7.88 17.91
CA CYS A 145 -3.82 -8.73 16.76
C CYS A 145 -3.25 -10.09 17.21
N THR A 146 -3.62 -11.14 16.50
CA THR A 146 -3.24 -12.52 16.82
C THR A 146 -2.00 -13.02 16.06
N ASN A 147 -1.46 -12.20 15.15
CA ASN A 147 -0.35 -12.58 14.28
C ASN A 147 0.50 -11.36 13.87
N PRO A 148 1.77 -11.57 13.46
CA PRO A 148 2.66 -10.49 13.06
C PRO A 148 2.16 -9.65 11.89
N TYR A 149 1.51 -10.24 10.88
CA TYR A 149 0.90 -9.47 9.79
C TYR A 149 -0.13 -8.45 10.31
N GLY A 150 -1.06 -8.90 11.16
CA GLY A 150 -2.05 -8.02 11.77
C GLY A 150 -1.39 -6.88 12.56
N TRP A 151 -0.35 -7.20 13.33
CA TRP A 151 0.42 -6.19 14.06
C TRP A 151 1.10 -5.19 13.14
N THR A 152 1.65 -5.60 11.97
CA THR A 152 2.22 -4.63 11.03
C THR A 152 1.16 -3.64 10.55
N LYS A 153 -0.05 -4.09 10.21
CA LYS A 153 -1.14 -3.22 9.78
C LYS A 153 -1.62 -2.29 10.90
N TRP A 154 -1.78 -2.83 12.10
CA TRP A 154 -2.17 -2.06 13.29
C TRP A 154 -1.18 -0.93 13.60
N MET A 155 0.13 -1.25 13.61
CA MET A 155 1.19 -0.28 13.85
C MET A 155 1.27 0.77 12.75
N LEU A 156 1.13 0.38 11.50
CA LEU A 156 1.16 1.31 10.37
C LEU A 156 -0.02 2.28 10.37
N GLU A 157 -1.22 1.85 10.78
CA GLU A 157 -2.32 2.79 11.00
C GLU A 157 -1.98 3.83 12.07
N GLN A 158 -1.32 3.42 13.17
CA GLN A 158 -0.89 4.36 14.20
C GLN A 158 0.17 5.32 13.67
N ILE A 159 1.20 4.81 13.01
CA ILE A 159 2.29 5.61 12.42
C ILE A 159 1.73 6.66 11.45
N LEU A 160 0.83 6.27 10.56
CA LEU A 160 0.23 7.19 9.59
C LEU A 160 -0.69 8.23 10.26
N THR A 161 -1.37 7.85 11.33
CA THR A 161 -2.16 8.77 12.16
C THR A 161 -1.25 9.79 12.84
N ASP A 162 -0.13 9.35 13.42
CA ASP A 162 0.85 10.23 14.07
C ASP A 162 1.53 11.15 13.04
N LEU A 163 1.76 10.67 11.82
CA LEU A 163 2.28 11.48 10.72
C LEU A 163 1.34 12.64 10.38
N HIS A 164 0.04 12.37 10.22
CA HIS A 164 -0.97 13.42 10.03
C HIS A 164 -1.06 14.37 11.24
N THR A 165 -0.99 13.84 12.46
CA THR A 165 -1.02 14.67 13.68
C THR A 165 0.17 15.62 13.76
N SER A 166 1.36 15.16 13.34
CA SER A 166 2.58 15.97 13.33
C SER A 166 2.58 17.05 12.25
N ASP A 167 1.88 16.80 11.15
CA ASP A 167 1.77 17.71 10.00
C ASP A 167 0.39 17.52 9.34
N PRO A 168 -0.58 18.42 9.63
CA PRO A 168 -1.96 18.31 9.13
C PRO A 168 -2.12 18.44 7.61
N GLU A 169 -1.07 18.79 6.86
CA GLU A 169 -1.11 18.76 5.39
C GLU A 169 -1.10 17.33 4.83
N TRP A 170 -0.73 16.33 5.63
CA TRP A 170 -0.88 14.94 5.24
C TRP A 170 -2.34 14.53 5.17
N ASN A 171 -2.75 14.04 4.02
CA ASN A 171 -4.05 13.42 3.81
C ASN A 171 -3.88 11.91 3.82
N VAL A 172 -4.30 11.28 4.90
CA VAL A 172 -4.16 9.84 5.11
C VAL A 172 -5.54 9.18 5.05
N ILE A 173 -5.70 8.20 4.16
CA ILE A 173 -6.88 7.36 4.09
C ILE A 173 -6.48 5.92 4.42
N LEU A 174 -7.13 5.32 5.42
CA LEU A 174 -6.89 3.96 5.87
C LEU A 174 -8.03 3.07 5.39
N LEU A 175 -7.76 2.15 4.47
CA LEU A 175 -8.74 1.21 3.93
C LEU A 175 -8.58 -0.16 4.61
N ARG A 176 -9.50 -0.53 5.50
CA ARG A 176 -9.48 -1.82 6.20
C ARG A 176 -10.16 -2.89 5.37
N TYR A 177 -9.38 -3.53 4.50
CA TYR A 177 -9.88 -4.63 3.67
C TYR A 177 -10.25 -5.85 4.51
N PHE A 178 -11.41 -6.42 4.20
CA PHE A 178 -11.75 -7.80 4.55
C PHE A 178 -11.13 -8.74 3.50
N ASN A 179 -11.87 -9.72 3.00
CA ASN A 179 -11.39 -10.62 1.96
C ASN A 179 -11.97 -10.16 0.60
N PRO A 180 -11.23 -9.37 -0.20
CA PRO A 180 -11.72 -8.96 -1.50
C PRO A 180 -11.85 -10.17 -2.42
N ILE A 181 -12.99 -10.27 -3.10
CA ILE A 181 -13.33 -11.32 -4.04
C ILE A 181 -13.81 -10.68 -5.36
N GLY A 182 -13.74 -11.44 -6.40
CA GLY A 182 -14.13 -11.01 -7.75
C GLY A 182 -12.90 -10.89 -8.65
N ALA A 183 -13.10 -11.01 -9.93
CA ALA A 183 -12.26 -10.73 -11.10
C ALA A 183 -12.68 -11.62 -12.23
#